data_c85dfc9f6b6630dcf71c0e661702e358
#
_entry.id   c85dfc9f6b6630dcf71c0e661702e358
#
_cell.length_a   1.000
_cell.length_b   1.000
_cell.length_c   1.000
_cell.angle_alpha   90.00
_cell.angle_beta   90.00
_cell.angle_gamma   90.00
#
_symmetry.space_group_name_H-M   'P 1'
#
loop_
_entity.id
_entity.type
_entity.pdbx_description
1 polymer ?
#
loop_
_entity_poly.entity_id
_entity_poly.type
_entity_poly.pdbx_seq_one_letter_code
_entity_poly.pdbx_strand_id
1 'polypeptide(L)'
;MLTLFGWYNDPETVAPFDRFTVDRYDDFEKAVREAPDDPRSLAPRFVVERKDGGRVLGFVGHYQAHPVLTLTDVWYVLGERAERGKGYGREAVGLLVDYLFHALTLARVGATCDTANEPSYRLLERLGFRREGMLRAALFHHNTWHDVAVYGVTRSEWSERQRPV
;
A
#
# COMPACT_ATOMS: atom_id res chain seq x y z
N MET A 1 -12.05 6.86 -12.58
CA MET A 1 -10.71 7.30 -13.03
C MET A 1 -10.33 8.68 -12.46
N LEU A 2 -11.09 9.76 -12.69
CA LEU A 2 -10.79 11.11 -12.17
C LEU A 2 -10.61 11.17 -10.64
N THR A 3 -11.42 10.46 -9.88
CA THR A 3 -11.30 10.39 -8.42
C THR A 3 -9.96 9.81 -7.97
N LEU A 4 -9.51 8.72 -8.61
CA LEU A 4 -8.21 8.10 -8.33
C LEU A 4 -7.06 9.04 -8.69
N PHE A 5 -7.16 9.69 -9.84
CA PHE A 5 -6.19 10.68 -10.28
C PHE A 5 -6.11 11.86 -9.30
N GLY A 6 -7.25 12.36 -8.83
CA GLY A 6 -7.31 13.43 -7.83
C GLY A 6 -6.57 13.05 -6.54
N TRP A 7 -6.81 11.87 -6.00
CA TRP A 7 -6.11 11.39 -4.80
C TRP A 7 -4.61 11.18 -5.03
N TYR A 8 -4.25 10.71 -6.21
CA TYR A 8 -2.85 10.45 -6.58
C TYR A 8 -2.02 11.74 -6.70
N ASN A 9 -2.67 12.86 -7.01
CA ASN A 9 -2.04 14.17 -7.12
C ASN A 9 -2.39 15.13 -5.96
N ASP A 10 -3.16 14.67 -4.96
CA ASP A 10 -3.46 15.47 -3.77
C ASP A 10 -2.29 15.39 -2.77
N PRO A 11 -1.56 16.50 -2.54
CA PRO A 11 -0.43 16.52 -1.60
C PRO A 11 -0.81 16.04 -0.20
N GLU A 12 -2.02 16.34 0.26
CA GLU A 12 -2.51 15.91 1.57
C GLU A 12 -2.80 14.40 1.67
N THR A 13 -3.08 13.77 0.53
CA THR A 13 -3.33 12.32 0.47
C THR A 13 -2.05 11.54 0.27
N VAL A 14 -1.10 12.08 -0.50
CA VAL A 14 0.17 11.41 -0.83
C VAL A 14 1.39 12.07 -0.18
N ALA A 15 1.19 13.05 0.70
CA ALA A 15 2.25 13.79 1.37
C ALA A 15 3.40 12.92 1.94
N PRO A 16 3.12 11.73 2.50
CA PRO A 16 4.18 10.85 2.96
C PRO A 16 5.07 10.26 1.85
N PHE A 17 4.67 10.41 0.60
CA PHE A 17 5.39 9.84 -0.55
C PHE A 17 6.07 10.88 -1.41
N ASP A 18 6.06 12.13 -0.99
CA ASP A 18 6.61 13.34 -1.63
C ASP A 18 6.90 13.19 -3.13
N ARG A 19 5.83 13.21 -3.91
CA ARG A 19 5.94 13.17 -5.37
C ARG A 19 6.27 14.56 -5.87
N PHE A 20 7.49 14.74 -6.34
CA PHE A 20 7.95 16.00 -6.94
C PHE A 20 7.31 16.28 -8.31
N THR A 21 6.57 15.33 -8.86
CA THR A 21 5.92 15.47 -10.16
C THR A 21 4.42 15.20 -10.05
N VAL A 22 3.63 16.13 -10.57
CA VAL A 22 2.20 15.93 -10.80
C VAL A 22 2.07 15.20 -12.14
N ASP A 23 1.49 14.01 -12.13
CA ASP A 23 1.23 13.29 -13.38
C ASP A 23 0.17 14.01 -14.22
N ARG A 24 0.30 13.97 -15.54
CA ARG A 24 -0.77 14.39 -16.43
C ARG A 24 -1.87 13.33 -16.41
N TYR A 25 -3.11 13.77 -16.53
CA TYR A 25 -4.24 12.84 -16.52
C TYR A 25 -4.13 11.73 -17.58
N ASP A 26 -3.73 12.12 -18.80
CA ASP A 26 -3.60 11.18 -19.93
C ASP A 26 -2.53 10.10 -19.67
N ASP A 27 -1.41 10.48 -19.06
CA ASP A 27 -0.32 9.56 -18.71
C ASP A 27 -0.75 8.60 -17.58
N PHE A 28 -1.44 9.14 -16.58
CA PHE A 28 -2.01 8.34 -15.49
C PHE A 28 -3.07 7.36 -16.00
N GLU A 29 -4.02 7.83 -16.83
CA GLU A 29 -5.07 6.99 -17.40
C GLU A 29 -4.47 5.86 -18.25
N LYS A 30 -3.50 6.19 -19.10
CA LYS A 30 -2.77 5.21 -19.91
C LYS A 30 -2.08 4.17 -19.02
N ALA A 31 -1.34 4.60 -18.00
CA ALA A 31 -0.63 3.70 -17.09
C ALA A 31 -1.58 2.76 -16.33
N VAL A 32 -2.80 3.23 -15.99
CA VAL A 32 -3.81 2.38 -15.34
C VAL A 32 -4.46 1.41 -16.32
N ARG A 33 -4.77 1.85 -17.55
CA ARG A 33 -5.43 1.01 -18.56
C ARG A 33 -4.51 -0.07 -19.14
N GLU A 34 -3.23 0.27 -19.29
CA GLU A 34 -2.21 -0.63 -19.86
C GLU A 34 -1.50 -1.47 -18.78
N ALA A 35 -1.87 -1.28 -17.51
CA ALA A 35 -1.33 -2.11 -16.43
C ALA A 35 -1.71 -3.57 -16.67
N PRO A 36 -0.73 -4.49 -16.80
CA PRO A 36 -1.04 -5.88 -17.04
C PRO A 36 -1.74 -6.52 -15.84
N ASP A 37 -2.69 -7.41 -16.10
CA ASP A 37 -3.40 -8.23 -15.11
C ASP A 37 -2.52 -9.36 -14.52
N ASP A 38 -1.21 -9.19 -14.54
CA ASP A 38 -0.26 -10.15 -13.99
C ASP A 38 0.23 -9.66 -12.62
N PRO A 39 0.06 -10.44 -11.54
CA PRO A 39 0.58 -10.10 -10.21
C PRO A 39 2.11 -9.93 -10.18
N ARG A 40 2.82 -10.40 -11.20
CA ARG A 40 4.26 -10.20 -11.38
C ARG A 40 4.61 -8.92 -12.10
N SER A 41 3.61 -8.18 -12.57
CA SER A 41 3.83 -6.92 -13.27
C SER A 41 4.41 -5.84 -12.38
N LEU A 42 4.97 -4.82 -13.01
CA LEU A 42 5.77 -3.75 -12.37
C LEU A 42 5.00 -2.82 -11.41
N ALA A 43 3.74 -2.95 -11.17
CA ALA A 43 2.97 -2.30 -10.11
C ALA A 43 1.45 -2.52 -10.29
N PRO A 44 0.93 -3.71 -10.06
CA PRO A 44 -0.49 -3.91 -10.11
C PRO A 44 -1.17 -3.04 -9.06
N ARG A 45 -2.26 -2.41 -9.46
CA ARG A 45 -3.07 -1.54 -8.61
C ARG A 45 -4.46 -2.12 -8.52
N PHE A 46 -4.97 -2.26 -7.31
CA PHE A 46 -6.32 -2.69 -7.04
C PHE A 46 -7.12 -1.53 -6.47
N VAL A 47 -8.32 -1.34 -6.99
CA VAL A 47 -9.25 -0.33 -6.47
C VAL A 47 -9.94 -0.89 -5.24
N VAL A 48 -10.01 -0.11 -4.18
CA VAL A 48 -10.77 -0.42 -2.97
C VAL A 48 -12.16 0.18 -3.11
N GLU A 49 -13.18 -0.68 -3.17
CA GLU A 49 -14.56 -0.31 -3.38
C GLU A 49 -15.46 -0.86 -2.26
N ARG A 50 -16.43 -0.08 -1.80
CA ARG A 50 -17.44 -0.54 -0.85
C ARG A 50 -18.41 -1.49 -1.53
N LYS A 51 -18.71 -2.62 -0.86
CA LYS A 51 -19.66 -3.63 -1.37
C LYS A 51 -21.10 -3.12 -1.44
N ASP A 52 -21.47 -2.18 -0.60
CA ASP A 52 -22.82 -1.69 -0.40
C ASP A 52 -23.18 -0.45 -1.26
N GLY A 53 -22.57 -0.26 -2.40
CA GLY A 53 -22.91 0.87 -3.27
C GLY A 53 -21.85 1.27 -4.29
N GLY A 54 -20.80 0.48 -4.43
CA GLY A 54 -19.81 0.71 -5.47
C GLY A 54 -18.98 2.00 -5.30
N ARG A 55 -18.95 2.57 -4.08
CA ARG A 55 -18.16 3.77 -3.81
C ARG A 55 -16.69 3.43 -3.73
N VAL A 56 -15.90 4.05 -4.58
CA VAL A 56 -14.43 3.93 -4.55
C VAL A 56 -13.89 4.67 -3.32
N LEU A 57 -13.05 3.99 -2.53
CA LEU A 57 -12.47 4.51 -1.29
C LEU A 57 -10.98 4.82 -1.40
N GLY A 58 -10.29 4.11 -2.29
CA GLY A 58 -8.84 4.21 -2.41
C GLY A 58 -8.29 3.16 -3.36
N PHE A 59 -7.02 2.88 -3.21
CA PHE A 59 -6.32 1.86 -3.99
C PHE A 59 -5.18 1.25 -3.18
N VAL A 60 -4.84 0.01 -3.51
CA VAL A 60 -3.72 -0.74 -2.94
C VAL A 60 -2.91 -1.37 -4.06
N GLY A 61 -1.66 -1.65 -3.80
CA GLY A 61 -0.81 -2.34 -4.76
C GLY A 61 0.48 -2.82 -4.13
N HIS A 62 1.33 -3.40 -4.96
CA HIS A 62 2.65 -3.84 -4.53
C HIS A 62 3.70 -3.46 -5.58
N TYR A 63 4.94 -3.42 -5.18
CA TYR A 63 6.06 -3.30 -6.12
C TYR A 63 6.35 -4.65 -6.77
N GLN A 64 7.13 -4.64 -7.84
CA GLN A 64 7.57 -5.88 -8.48
C GLN A 64 8.22 -6.79 -7.47
N ALA A 65 7.77 -8.06 -7.41
CA ALA A 65 8.39 -9.05 -6.56
C ALA A 65 9.86 -9.26 -6.94
N HIS A 66 10.74 -9.26 -5.95
CA HIS A 66 12.16 -9.46 -6.20
C HIS A 66 12.40 -10.92 -6.64
N PRO A 67 13.03 -11.15 -7.82
CA PRO A 67 13.09 -12.48 -8.40
C PRO A 67 13.94 -13.49 -7.60
N VAL A 68 14.89 -12.99 -6.81
CA VAL A 68 15.81 -13.83 -6.02
C VAL A 68 15.45 -13.82 -4.54
N LEU A 69 15.08 -12.65 -3.98
CA LEU A 69 14.82 -12.51 -2.54
C LEU A 69 13.41 -12.96 -2.12
N THR A 70 12.57 -13.35 -3.04
CA THR A 70 11.20 -13.84 -2.78
C THR A 70 10.38 -12.92 -1.87
N LEU A 71 10.49 -11.61 -2.08
CA LEU A 71 9.80 -10.57 -1.33
C LEU A 71 9.21 -9.49 -2.25
N THR A 72 8.22 -8.78 -1.74
CA THR A 72 7.70 -7.53 -2.31
C THR A 72 7.23 -6.62 -1.19
N ASP A 73 7.14 -5.34 -1.46
CA ASP A 73 6.54 -4.37 -0.53
C ASP A 73 5.17 -3.91 -1.05
N VAL A 74 4.22 -3.78 -0.14
CA VAL A 74 2.89 -3.25 -0.44
C VAL A 74 2.83 -1.75 -0.18
N TRP A 75 1.94 -1.09 -0.91
CA TRP A 75 1.59 0.31 -0.72
C TRP A 75 0.07 0.49 -0.82
N TYR A 76 -0.46 1.51 -0.20
CA TYR A 76 -1.90 1.76 -0.14
C TYR A 76 -2.21 3.23 0.12
N VAL A 77 -3.33 3.66 -0.44
CA VAL A 77 -3.90 4.99 -0.23
C VAL A 77 -5.39 4.86 0.02
N LEU A 78 -5.88 5.36 1.14
CA LEU A 78 -7.29 5.56 1.40
C LEU A 78 -7.61 7.04 1.15
N GLY A 79 -8.06 7.33 -0.07
CA GLY A 79 -8.29 8.69 -0.56
C GLY A 79 -9.54 9.32 0.05
N GLU A 80 -10.61 8.54 0.24
CA GLU A 80 -11.85 9.01 0.82
C GLU A 80 -11.69 9.27 2.33
N ARG A 81 -11.47 10.54 2.70
CA ARG A 81 -11.15 10.93 4.08
C ARG A 81 -12.26 10.57 5.08
N ALA A 82 -13.53 10.73 4.68
CA ALA A 82 -14.68 10.42 5.53
C ALA A 82 -14.82 8.94 5.88
N GLU A 83 -14.11 8.06 5.16
CA GLU A 83 -14.13 6.62 5.34
C GLU A 83 -12.88 6.10 6.08
N ARG A 84 -11.93 6.98 6.42
CA ARG A 84 -10.76 6.61 7.23
C ARG A 84 -11.17 6.24 8.65
N GLY A 85 -10.39 5.36 9.29
CA GLY A 85 -10.65 4.89 10.66
C GLY A 85 -11.73 3.80 10.78
N LYS A 86 -12.47 3.48 9.73
CA LYS A 86 -13.56 2.47 9.73
C LYS A 86 -13.10 1.04 9.42
N GLY A 87 -11.80 0.80 9.26
CA GLY A 87 -11.24 -0.53 9.03
C GLY A 87 -11.01 -0.91 7.56
N TYR A 88 -11.52 -0.15 6.60
CA TYR A 88 -11.40 -0.47 5.17
C TYR A 88 -9.95 -0.62 4.70
N GLY A 89 -9.05 0.25 5.15
CA GLY A 89 -7.62 0.12 4.80
C GLY A 89 -7.01 -1.19 5.30
N ARG A 90 -7.34 -1.59 6.54
CA ARG A 90 -6.86 -2.85 7.10
C ARG A 90 -7.41 -4.05 6.34
N GLU A 91 -8.70 -4.04 5.99
CA GLU A 91 -9.32 -5.11 5.20
C GLU A 91 -8.66 -5.20 3.81
N ALA A 92 -8.53 -4.07 3.11
CA ALA A 92 -7.96 -4.03 1.76
C ALA A 92 -6.49 -4.49 1.71
N VAL A 93 -5.65 -4.02 2.64
CA VAL A 93 -4.24 -4.46 2.73
C VAL A 93 -4.17 -5.94 3.14
N GLY A 94 -5.03 -6.40 4.04
CA GLY A 94 -5.11 -7.81 4.42
C GLY A 94 -5.43 -8.71 3.23
N LEU A 95 -6.44 -8.35 2.44
CA LEU A 95 -6.81 -9.07 1.20
C LEU A 95 -5.68 -9.06 0.17
N LEU A 96 -4.96 -7.93 0.03
CA LEU A 96 -3.80 -7.87 -0.86
C LEU A 96 -2.69 -8.80 -0.39
N VAL A 97 -2.36 -8.84 0.90
CA VAL A 97 -1.32 -9.73 1.44
C VAL A 97 -1.72 -11.20 1.26
N ASP A 98 -2.99 -11.53 1.52
CA ASP A 98 -3.53 -12.87 1.24
C ASP A 98 -3.34 -13.25 -0.23
N TYR A 99 -3.75 -12.37 -1.13
CA TYR A 99 -3.60 -12.57 -2.57
C TYR A 99 -2.13 -12.80 -2.95
N LEU A 100 -1.21 -11.97 -2.46
CA LEU A 100 0.22 -12.08 -2.76
C LEU A 100 0.82 -13.40 -2.29
N PHE A 101 0.49 -13.85 -1.08
CA PHE A 101 0.96 -15.13 -0.58
C PHE A 101 0.33 -16.33 -1.30
N HIS A 102 -0.88 -16.20 -1.86
CA HIS A 102 -1.49 -17.26 -2.66
C HIS A 102 -1.00 -17.28 -4.11
N ALA A 103 -0.89 -16.11 -4.73
CA ALA A 103 -0.55 -16.00 -6.15
C ALA A 103 0.95 -16.11 -6.44
N LEU A 104 1.79 -15.75 -5.47
CA LEU A 104 3.25 -15.70 -5.63
C LEU A 104 3.96 -16.55 -4.58
N THR A 105 5.12 -17.11 -4.97
CA THR A 105 6.01 -17.84 -4.05
C THR A 105 6.87 -16.84 -3.27
N LEU A 106 6.24 -16.07 -2.38
CA LEU A 106 6.92 -15.09 -1.54
C LEU A 106 7.20 -15.68 -0.16
N ALA A 107 8.38 -15.38 0.39
CA ALA A 107 8.75 -15.68 1.77
C ALA A 107 8.25 -14.60 2.74
N ARG A 108 8.19 -13.34 2.27
CA ARG A 108 7.73 -12.19 3.07
C ARG A 108 7.06 -11.12 2.20
N VAL A 109 6.22 -10.33 2.86
CA VAL A 109 5.67 -9.07 2.35
C VAL A 109 6.13 -7.94 3.28
N GLY A 110 6.67 -6.88 2.71
CA GLY A 110 7.11 -5.69 3.42
C GLY A 110 6.19 -4.50 3.22
N ALA A 111 6.44 -3.46 3.99
CA ALA A 111 5.89 -2.13 3.81
C ALA A 111 6.81 -1.10 4.47
N THR A 112 6.82 0.11 3.95
CA THR A 112 7.47 1.24 4.58
C THR A 112 6.46 2.34 4.89
N CYS A 113 6.65 3.06 5.97
CA CYS A 113 5.83 4.23 6.27
C CYS A 113 6.62 5.30 7.02
N ASP A 114 6.25 6.56 6.81
CA ASP A 114 6.68 7.67 7.63
C ASP A 114 6.38 7.40 9.10
N THR A 115 7.35 7.61 9.99
CA THR A 115 7.18 7.44 11.42
C THR A 115 6.14 8.39 12.03
N ALA A 116 5.86 9.51 11.35
CA ALA A 116 4.80 10.44 11.73
C ALA A 116 3.40 10.00 11.26
N ASN A 117 3.31 9.02 10.34
CA ASN A 117 2.03 8.51 9.83
C ASN A 117 1.44 7.43 10.75
N GLU A 118 0.93 7.86 11.90
CA GLU A 118 0.35 6.98 12.93
C GLU A 118 -0.74 6.04 12.39
N PRO A 119 -1.70 6.49 11.57
CA PRO A 119 -2.70 5.60 11.00
C PRO A 119 -2.11 4.45 10.19
N SER A 120 -1.02 4.69 9.45
CA SER A 120 -0.36 3.69 8.62
C SER A 120 0.39 2.65 9.46
N TYR A 121 1.27 3.06 10.36
CA TYR A 121 2.01 2.07 11.15
C TYR A 121 1.09 1.25 12.08
N ARG A 122 0.05 1.85 12.65
CA ARG A 122 -0.96 1.11 13.44
C ARG A 122 -1.74 0.09 12.60
N LEU A 123 -2.02 0.41 11.33
CA LEU A 123 -2.66 -0.52 10.41
C LEU A 123 -1.76 -1.74 10.18
N LEU A 124 -0.48 -1.52 9.89
CA LEU A 124 0.50 -2.58 9.66
C LEU A 124 0.66 -3.48 10.90
N GLU A 125 0.82 -2.89 12.08
CA GLU A 125 0.94 -3.63 13.34
C GLU A 125 -0.31 -4.47 13.65
N ARG A 126 -1.52 -3.93 13.42
CA ARG A 126 -2.77 -4.69 13.56
C ARG A 126 -2.91 -5.82 12.55
N LEU A 127 -2.28 -5.74 11.40
CA LEU A 127 -2.15 -6.82 10.44
C LEU A 127 -1.02 -7.80 10.78
N GLY A 128 -0.24 -7.57 11.86
CA GLY A 128 0.84 -8.41 12.34
C GLY A 128 2.16 -8.21 11.61
N PHE A 129 2.28 -7.15 10.86
CA PHE A 129 3.59 -6.71 10.43
C PHE A 129 4.43 -6.32 11.65
N ARG A 130 5.68 -6.72 11.65
CA ARG A 130 6.66 -6.36 12.68
C ARG A 130 7.56 -5.25 12.16
N ARG A 131 7.87 -4.30 13.02
CA ARG A 131 8.87 -3.29 12.71
C ARG A 131 10.24 -3.94 12.73
N GLU A 132 10.93 -3.90 11.58
CA GLU A 132 12.25 -4.52 11.39
C GLU A 132 13.38 -3.50 11.46
N GLY A 133 13.06 -2.22 11.24
CA GLY A 133 14.07 -1.17 11.25
C GLY A 133 13.53 0.23 11.03
N MET A 134 14.48 1.14 10.85
CA MET A 134 14.20 2.55 10.55
C MET A 134 15.29 3.12 9.65
N LEU A 135 14.90 3.80 8.61
CA LEU A 135 15.76 4.61 7.76
C LEU A 135 15.68 6.05 8.24
N ARG A 136 16.80 6.60 8.68
CA ARG A 136 16.85 7.98 9.20
C ARG A 136 16.86 8.99 8.04
N ALA A 137 16.08 10.07 8.16
CA ALA A 137 16.01 11.18 7.21
C ALA A 137 15.84 10.68 5.74
N ALA A 138 14.98 9.67 5.54
CA ALA A 138 14.84 9.00 4.25
C ALA A 138 13.69 9.58 3.39
N LEU A 139 12.87 10.43 3.97
CA LEU A 139 11.73 11.05 3.28
C LEU A 139 11.71 12.54 3.55
N PHE A 140 11.50 13.35 2.51
CA PHE A 140 11.38 14.81 2.65
C PHE A 140 9.99 15.27 2.24
N HIS A 141 9.23 15.84 3.18
CA HIS A 141 7.95 16.49 2.90
C HIS A 141 7.64 17.55 3.96
N HIS A 142 6.69 18.43 3.67
CA HIS A 142 6.37 19.56 4.54
C HIS A 142 7.61 20.33 5.01
N ASN A 143 8.58 20.48 4.10
CA ASN A 143 9.84 21.20 4.32
C ASN A 143 10.72 20.64 5.47
N THR A 144 10.61 19.34 5.75
CA THR A 144 11.43 18.65 6.76
C THR A 144 11.74 17.22 6.37
N TRP A 145 12.83 16.69 6.94
CA TRP A 145 13.22 15.29 6.78
C TRP A 145 12.51 14.41 7.82
N HIS A 146 11.99 13.30 7.35
CA HIS A 146 11.30 12.31 8.16
C HIS A 146 12.03 10.98 8.14
N ASP A 147 11.94 10.26 9.25
CA ASP A 147 12.38 8.88 9.34
C ASP A 147 11.30 7.95 8.77
N VAL A 148 11.74 6.87 8.12
CA VAL A 148 10.87 5.86 7.54
C VAL A 148 11.04 4.56 8.30
N ALA A 149 9.95 4.07 8.88
CA ALA A 149 9.90 2.76 9.52
C ALA A 149 9.74 1.66 8.47
N VAL A 150 10.49 0.57 8.63
CA VAL A 150 10.46 -0.61 7.78
C VAL A 150 9.72 -1.71 8.52
N TYR A 151 8.71 -2.28 7.87
CA TYR A 151 7.86 -3.34 8.39
C TYR A 151 7.91 -4.58 7.50
N GLY A 152 7.69 -5.73 8.09
CA GLY A 152 7.58 -6.99 7.36
C GLY A 152 6.70 -8.01 8.06
N VAL A 153 6.13 -8.90 7.27
CA VAL A 153 5.47 -10.11 7.73
C VAL A 153 5.90 -11.29 6.88
N THR A 154 6.29 -12.39 7.51
CA THR A 154 6.64 -13.62 6.81
C THR A 154 5.40 -14.45 6.48
N ARG A 155 5.53 -15.34 5.48
CA ARG A 155 4.47 -16.29 5.13
C ARG A 155 4.01 -17.12 6.32
N SER A 156 4.93 -17.60 7.16
CA SER A 156 4.61 -18.41 8.35
C SER A 156 3.79 -17.61 9.36
N GLU A 157 4.24 -16.39 9.70
CA GLU A 157 3.53 -15.51 10.63
C GLU A 157 2.13 -15.15 10.14
N TRP A 158 1.99 -14.91 8.82
CA TRP A 158 0.70 -14.62 8.21
C TRP A 158 -0.24 -15.82 8.26
N SER A 159 0.25 -17.03 7.95
CA SER A 159 -0.55 -18.26 7.98
C SER A 159 -0.99 -18.65 9.40
N GLU A 160 -0.17 -18.39 10.40
CA GLU A 160 -0.51 -18.66 11.81
C GLU A 160 -1.68 -17.80 12.29
N ARG A 161 -1.79 -16.56 11.85
CA ARG A 161 -2.88 -15.65 12.21
C ARG A 161 -4.25 -16.05 11.66
N GLN A 162 -4.28 -16.79 10.58
CA GLN A 162 -5.51 -17.23 9.91
C GLN A 162 -6.03 -18.55 10.47
N ARG A 163 -5.29 -19.22 11.37
CA ARG A 163 -5.77 -20.45 12.00
C ARG A 163 -6.86 -20.07 13.02
N PRO A 164 -8.08 -20.63 12.87
CA PRO A 164 -9.09 -20.50 13.91
C PRO A 164 -8.56 -21.09 15.21
N VAL A 165 -8.77 -20.39 16.33
CA VAL A 165 -8.52 -20.87 17.69
C VAL A 165 -9.52 -21.98 18.02
#